data_43aefb1b91412055b9ad1931e3152b23
#
_entry.id   43aefb1b91412055b9ad1931e3152b23
#
_cell.length_a   1.000
_cell.length_b   1.000
_cell.length_c   1.000
_cell.angle_alpha   90.00
_cell.angle_beta   90.00
_cell.angle_gamma   90.00
#
_symmetry.space_group_name_H-M   'P 1'
#
loop_
_entity.id
_entity.type
_entity.pdbx_description
1 polymer ?
#
loop_
_entity_poly.entity_id
_entity_poly.type
_entity_poly.pdbx_seq_one_letter_code
_entity_poly.pdbx_strand_id
1 'polypeptide(L)'
;MAKGFTVKADVPKKKNIDEFDIAECRKLIRGKTIVFCLPGRGVSYQFLKSFVGLCFDLVQNGAGIQISQDYSSMVNFARCKCLGANVLRGPDQKPWDGNLKYDYQLWIDSDIMFDTEKFYRLIHNAIPKEARTYEDIIQPVMGEDGTEKKDEEGKIVTQVVGKNIIVDSEKEREIVAGWYCTEDGRTTSIAHWLEEGDFRNNG
;
A
#
# COMPACT_ATOMS: atom_id res chain seq x y z
N MET A 1 21.51 28.30 -48.14
CA MET A 1 20.43 28.45 -47.14
C MET A 1 20.65 27.44 -46.06
N ALA A 2 21.08 27.86 -44.86
CA ALA A 2 21.36 26.98 -43.74
C ALA A 2 20.05 26.71 -43.00
N LYS A 3 19.63 25.44 -42.83
CA LYS A 3 18.51 25.04 -42.04
C LYS A 3 18.89 25.13 -40.56
N GLY A 4 18.29 26.10 -39.85
CA GLY A 4 18.46 26.23 -38.41
C GLY A 4 17.90 25.03 -37.66
N PHE A 5 18.74 24.40 -36.81
CA PHE A 5 18.35 23.40 -35.85
C PHE A 5 17.69 24.11 -34.65
N THR A 6 16.42 23.89 -34.47
CA THR A 6 15.72 24.35 -33.24
C THR A 6 15.79 23.22 -32.20
N VAL A 7 16.67 23.34 -31.25
CA VAL A 7 16.69 22.44 -30.06
C VAL A 7 15.51 22.89 -29.18
N LYS A 8 14.45 22.07 -29.16
CA LYS A 8 13.43 22.21 -28.13
C LYS A 8 14.02 21.70 -26.81
N ALA A 9 14.30 22.61 -25.89
CA ALA A 9 14.61 22.21 -24.53
C ALA A 9 13.40 21.42 -23.98
N ASP A 10 13.62 20.16 -23.58
CA ASP A 10 12.65 19.42 -22.81
C ASP A 10 12.43 20.12 -21.47
N VAL A 11 11.37 20.89 -21.38
CA VAL A 11 10.90 21.44 -20.10
C VAL A 11 10.50 20.22 -19.26
N PRO A 12 11.13 19.99 -18.10
CA PRO A 12 10.73 18.88 -17.25
C PRO A 12 9.26 19.05 -16.93
N LYS A 13 8.43 18.09 -17.38
CA LYS A 13 7.01 18.04 -17.03
C LYS A 13 6.92 18.13 -15.52
N LYS A 14 6.23 19.17 -14.99
CA LYS A 14 5.88 19.23 -13.57
C LYS A 14 5.27 17.87 -13.22
N LYS A 15 5.96 17.07 -12.41
CA LYS A 15 5.45 15.80 -11.90
C LYS A 15 4.12 16.14 -11.23
N ASN A 16 3.04 15.54 -11.75
CA ASN A 16 1.71 15.78 -11.17
C ASN A 16 1.79 15.24 -9.74
N ILE A 17 1.56 16.11 -8.77
CA ILE A 17 1.77 15.80 -7.34
C ILE A 17 0.92 14.59 -6.87
N ASP A 18 -0.06 14.15 -7.69
CA ASP A 18 -0.92 12.98 -7.45
C ASP A 18 -0.47 11.70 -8.19
N GLU A 19 0.73 11.71 -8.80
CA GLU A 19 1.21 10.54 -9.52
C GLU A 19 1.59 9.43 -8.52
N PHE A 20 1.03 8.24 -8.76
CA PHE A 20 1.35 7.04 -8.01
C PHE A 20 2.84 6.72 -8.14
N ASP A 21 3.53 6.58 -7.01
CA ASP A 21 4.93 6.17 -6.94
C ASP A 21 5.06 4.93 -6.04
N ILE A 22 5.39 3.80 -6.66
CA ILE A 22 5.57 2.53 -5.96
C ILE A 22 6.75 2.58 -4.97
N ALA A 23 7.81 3.34 -5.28
CA ALA A 23 8.96 3.48 -4.40
C ALA A 23 8.61 4.25 -3.12
N GLU A 24 7.74 5.24 -3.24
CA GLU A 24 7.18 5.94 -2.10
C GLU A 24 6.30 5.01 -1.25
N CYS A 25 5.40 4.25 -1.90
CA CYS A 25 4.54 3.30 -1.20
C CYS A 25 5.33 2.23 -0.44
N ARG A 26 6.46 1.76 -0.99
CA ARG A 26 7.39 0.86 -0.29
C ARG A 26 7.99 1.48 0.97
N LYS A 27 8.24 2.79 0.97
CA LYS A 27 8.70 3.49 2.17
C LYS A 27 7.60 3.60 3.22
N LEU A 28 6.34 3.85 2.79
CA LEU A 28 5.17 3.97 3.67
C LEU A 28 4.89 2.69 4.46
N ILE A 29 5.14 1.51 3.88
CA ILE A 29 4.90 0.22 4.55
C ILE A 29 6.08 -0.29 5.37
N ARG A 30 7.23 0.36 5.32
CA ARG A 30 8.41 -0.08 6.06
C ARG A 30 8.13 -0.08 7.57
N GLY A 31 8.40 -1.21 8.23
CA GLY A 31 8.12 -1.41 9.65
C GLY A 31 6.66 -1.66 9.99
N LYS A 32 5.75 -1.62 8.99
CA LYS A 32 4.35 -1.95 9.17
C LYS A 32 4.10 -3.45 9.09
N THR A 33 3.13 -3.93 9.83
CA THR A 33 2.69 -5.33 9.78
C THR A 33 1.37 -5.44 9.04
N ILE A 34 1.34 -6.29 8.03
CA ILE A 34 0.17 -6.56 7.20
C ILE A 34 -0.33 -7.96 7.48
N VAL A 35 -1.58 -8.11 7.85
CA VAL A 35 -2.24 -9.40 7.96
C VAL A 35 -3.08 -9.67 6.73
N PHE A 36 -2.79 -10.77 6.04
CA PHE A 36 -3.56 -11.25 4.90
C PHE A 36 -4.61 -12.24 5.38
N CYS A 37 -5.88 -11.91 5.15
CA CYS A 37 -7.01 -12.78 5.42
C CYS A 37 -7.44 -13.45 4.10
N LEU A 38 -7.23 -14.75 3.99
CA LEU A 38 -7.44 -15.53 2.78
C LEU A 38 -8.58 -16.55 3.01
N PRO A 39 -9.86 -16.14 2.88
CA PRO A 39 -10.96 -17.05 3.04
C PRO A 39 -11.01 -18.02 1.85
N GLY A 40 -10.93 -19.32 2.10
CA GLY A 40 -11.01 -20.30 1.01
C GLY A 40 -10.40 -21.63 1.36
N ARG A 41 -10.75 -22.67 0.55
CA ARG A 41 -10.26 -24.04 0.73
C ARG A 41 -8.88 -24.26 0.09
N GLY A 42 -8.56 -23.49 -0.93
CA GLY A 42 -7.33 -23.56 -1.71
C GLY A 42 -7.16 -22.34 -2.58
N VAL A 43 -6.05 -22.25 -3.27
CA VAL A 43 -5.70 -21.12 -4.13
C VAL A 43 -5.35 -21.62 -5.54
N SER A 44 -5.59 -20.79 -6.55
CA SER A 44 -5.10 -21.05 -7.90
C SER A 44 -3.58 -20.85 -7.97
N TYR A 45 -2.91 -21.50 -8.95
CA TYR A 45 -1.48 -21.27 -9.18
C TYR A 45 -1.18 -19.83 -9.57
N GLN A 46 -2.09 -19.18 -10.26
CA GLN A 46 -1.98 -17.76 -10.63
C GLN A 46 -2.01 -16.87 -9.39
N PHE A 47 -2.98 -17.11 -8.50
CA PHE A 47 -3.02 -16.44 -7.20
C PHE A 47 -1.73 -16.68 -6.41
N LEU A 48 -1.30 -17.93 -6.28
CA LEU A 48 -0.10 -18.28 -5.53
C LEU A 48 1.13 -17.54 -6.05
N LYS A 49 1.32 -17.47 -7.37
CA LYS A 49 2.43 -16.73 -7.99
C LYS A 49 2.38 -15.24 -7.64
N SER A 50 1.21 -14.61 -7.75
CA SER A 50 1.00 -13.20 -7.41
C SER A 50 1.27 -12.94 -5.94
N PHE A 51 0.72 -13.79 -5.07
CA PHE A 51 0.81 -13.64 -3.62
C PHE A 51 2.24 -13.84 -3.10
N VAL A 52 2.94 -14.87 -3.57
CA VAL A 52 4.33 -15.11 -3.21
C VAL A 52 5.22 -13.96 -3.68
N GLY A 53 5.02 -13.47 -4.92
CA GLY A 53 5.75 -12.29 -5.43
C GLY A 53 5.54 -11.06 -4.56
N LEU A 54 4.30 -10.79 -4.16
CA LEU A 54 3.99 -9.69 -3.24
C LEU A 54 4.67 -9.90 -1.87
N CYS A 55 4.59 -11.09 -1.29
CA CYS A 55 5.21 -11.38 0.00
C CYS A 55 6.72 -11.14 -0.02
N PHE A 56 7.42 -11.57 -1.08
CA PHE A 56 8.85 -11.29 -1.22
C PHE A 56 9.13 -9.81 -1.30
N ASP A 57 8.38 -9.07 -2.11
CA ASP A 57 8.57 -7.62 -2.25
C ASP A 57 8.34 -6.90 -0.92
N LEU A 58 7.30 -7.25 -0.18
CA LEU A 58 6.98 -6.66 1.13
C LEU A 58 8.11 -6.89 2.14
N VAL A 59 8.57 -8.14 2.29
CA VAL A 59 9.65 -8.49 3.22
C VAL A 59 10.95 -7.79 2.86
N GLN A 60 11.31 -7.74 1.56
CA GLN A 60 12.49 -7.02 1.07
C GLN A 60 12.42 -5.52 1.38
N ASN A 61 11.23 -4.94 1.43
CA ASN A 61 11.03 -3.53 1.76
C ASN A 61 10.79 -3.28 3.26
N GLY A 62 10.97 -4.31 4.10
CA GLY A 62 10.95 -4.21 5.56
C GLY A 62 9.55 -4.20 6.18
N ALA A 63 8.54 -4.71 5.48
CA ALA A 63 7.21 -4.94 6.05
C ALA A 63 7.14 -6.31 6.74
N GLY A 64 6.40 -6.39 7.85
CA GLY A 64 6.02 -7.65 8.48
C GLY A 64 4.79 -8.24 7.80
N ILE A 65 4.75 -9.58 7.67
CA ILE A 65 3.64 -10.30 7.05
C ILE A 65 3.10 -11.32 8.02
N GLN A 66 1.78 -11.39 8.09
CA GLN A 66 1.06 -12.46 8.74
C GLN A 66 -0.04 -12.98 7.81
N ILE A 67 -0.30 -14.27 7.85
CA ILE A 67 -1.28 -14.92 6.99
C ILE A 67 -2.29 -15.64 7.87
N SER A 68 -3.55 -15.32 7.69
CA SER A 68 -4.67 -16.03 8.30
C SER A 68 -5.55 -16.62 7.22
N GLN A 69 -5.74 -17.91 7.27
CA GLN A 69 -6.53 -18.66 6.30
C GLN A 69 -7.50 -19.59 7.04
N ASP A 70 -8.73 -19.58 6.60
CA ASP A 70 -9.72 -20.56 7.05
C ASP A 70 -10.79 -20.79 5.97
N TYR A 71 -11.57 -21.82 6.14
CA TYR A 71 -12.60 -22.22 5.21
C TYR A 71 -13.93 -22.50 5.90
N SER A 72 -15.00 -22.13 5.22
CA SER A 72 -16.37 -22.55 5.48
C SER A 72 -17.16 -22.56 4.17
N SER A 73 -18.21 -23.35 4.10
CA SER A 73 -19.17 -23.32 2.98
C SER A 73 -19.93 -22.00 2.88
N MET A 74 -19.99 -21.25 3.98
CA MET A 74 -20.59 -19.93 4.03
C MET A 74 -19.52 -18.85 4.18
N VAL A 75 -19.54 -17.83 3.31
CA VAL A 75 -18.50 -16.80 3.23
C VAL A 75 -18.36 -16.02 4.53
N ASN A 76 -19.47 -15.65 5.19
CA ASN A 76 -19.44 -14.96 6.46
C ASN A 76 -18.77 -15.77 7.57
N PHE A 77 -18.99 -17.08 7.61
CA PHE A 77 -18.32 -17.98 8.55
C PHE A 77 -16.83 -18.12 8.23
N ALA A 78 -16.46 -18.25 6.95
CA ALA A 78 -15.07 -18.32 6.53
C ALA A 78 -14.32 -17.04 6.96
N ARG A 79 -14.91 -15.87 6.69
CA ARG A 79 -14.32 -14.59 7.10
C ARG A 79 -14.21 -14.44 8.61
N CYS A 80 -15.24 -14.83 9.35
CA CYS A 80 -15.20 -14.82 10.81
C CYS A 80 -14.05 -15.70 11.35
N LYS A 81 -13.89 -16.89 10.82
CA LYS A 81 -12.81 -17.82 11.21
C LYS A 81 -11.42 -17.29 10.86
N CYS A 82 -11.26 -16.63 9.70
CA CYS A 82 -10.00 -15.94 9.36
C CYS A 82 -9.60 -14.88 10.40
N LEU A 83 -10.56 -14.32 11.14
CA LEU A 83 -10.30 -13.42 12.25
C LEU A 83 -10.07 -14.13 13.60
N GLY A 84 -10.05 -15.47 13.61
CA GLY A 84 -10.01 -16.24 14.86
C GLY A 84 -11.28 -16.11 15.69
N ALA A 85 -12.37 -15.60 15.08
CA ALA A 85 -13.64 -15.36 15.75
C ALA A 85 -14.65 -16.48 15.45
N ASN A 86 -15.74 -16.49 16.19
CA ASN A 86 -16.82 -17.44 16.01
C ASN A 86 -18.17 -16.71 15.91
N VAL A 87 -18.85 -16.85 14.77
CA VAL A 87 -20.14 -16.20 14.50
C VAL A 87 -21.17 -16.44 15.61
N LEU A 88 -21.10 -17.60 16.30
CA LEU A 88 -22.04 -17.98 17.33
C LEU A 88 -21.79 -17.32 18.69
N ARG A 89 -20.66 -16.65 18.89
CA ARG A 89 -20.31 -15.97 20.16
C ARG A 89 -20.85 -14.55 20.29
N GLY A 90 -21.46 -14.01 19.22
CA GLY A 90 -21.96 -12.62 19.21
C GLY A 90 -20.95 -11.58 18.70
N PRO A 91 -21.32 -10.31 18.69
CA PRO A 91 -20.56 -9.24 18.01
C PRO A 91 -19.35 -8.70 18.79
N ASP A 92 -19.24 -8.96 20.09
CA ASP A 92 -18.25 -8.32 20.97
C ASP A 92 -16.86 -8.98 20.93
N GLN A 93 -16.57 -9.72 19.87
CA GLN A 93 -15.29 -10.40 19.70
C GLN A 93 -14.26 -9.49 19.05
N LYS A 94 -13.04 -9.52 19.58
CA LYS A 94 -11.90 -8.88 18.94
C LYS A 94 -11.24 -9.86 17.97
N PRO A 95 -10.80 -9.39 16.79
CA PRO A 95 -9.99 -10.22 15.91
C PRO A 95 -8.79 -10.85 16.66
N TRP A 96 -8.60 -12.16 16.50
CA TRP A 96 -7.57 -12.96 17.17
C TRP A 96 -7.49 -12.74 18.68
N ASP A 97 -8.65 -12.54 19.31
CA ASP A 97 -8.78 -12.22 20.76
C ASP A 97 -7.95 -10.98 21.18
N GLY A 98 -7.59 -10.11 20.25
CA GLY A 98 -6.73 -8.94 20.47
C GLY A 98 -5.24 -9.24 20.64
N ASN A 99 -4.82 -10.48 20.44
CA ASN A 99 -3.42 -10.90 20.61
C ASN A 99 -2.52 -10.58 19.41
N LEU A 100 -3.11 -10.36 18.23
CA LEU A 100 -2.37 -10.03 17.02
C LEU A 100 -2.28 -8.51 16.85
N LYS A 101 -1.04 -8.01 16.75
CA LYS A 101 -0.78 -6.61 16.43
C LYS A 101 -0.48 -6.48 14.93
N TYR A 102 -1.20 -5.60 14.25
CA TYR A 102 -1.01 -5.31 12.84
C TYR A 102 -1.40 -3.85 12.55
N ASP A 103 -0.87 -3.32 11.45
CA ASP A 103 -1.20 -1.98 10.96
C ASP A 103 -2.28 -2.04 9.89
N TYR A 104 -2.18 -3.04 8.99
CA TYR A 104 -3.14 -3.21 7.89
C TYR A 104 -3.67 -4.63 7.84
N GLN A 105 -4.96 -4.74 7.54
CA GLN A 105 -5.65 -5.99 7.30
C GLN A 105 -6.12 -6.02 5.86
N LEU A 106 -5.67 -7.01 5.08
CA LEU A 106 -6.03 -7.17 3.68
C LEU A 106 -6.78 -8.46 3.44
N TRP A 107 -7.98 -8.33 2.89
CA TRP A 107 -8.80 -9.45 2.45
C TRP A 107 -8.60 -9.69 0.97
N ILE A 108 -8.26 -10.93 0.59
CA ILE A 108 -8.12 -11.33 -0.80
C ILE A 108 -8.81 -12.70 -0.96
N ASP A 109 -9.79 -12.78 -1.85
CA ASP A 109 -10.40 -14.05 -2.19
C ASP A 109 -9.41 -14.88 -3.03
N SER A 110 -9.45 -16.20 -2.87
CA SER A 110 -8.43 -17.14 -3.36
C SER A 110 -8.36 -17.31 -4.88
N ASP A 111 -9.30 -16.71 -5.61
CA ASP A 111 -9.42 -16.71 -7.08
C ASP A 111 -9.04 -15.37 -7.71
N ILE A 112 -8.75 -14.36 -6.91
CA ILE A 112 -8.37 -13.03 -7.40
C ILE A 112 -6.94 -13.03 -7.92
N MET A 113 -6.76 -12.61 -9.18
CA MET A 113 -5.45 -12.36 -9.77
C MET A 113 -5.06 -10.90 -9.63
N PHE A 114 -3.85 -10.67 -9.18
CA PHE A 114 -3.31 -9.32 -8.97
C PHE A 114 -1.79 -9.29 -9.21
N ASP A 115 -1.25 -8.09 -9.29
CA ASP A 115 0.18 -7.83 -9.28
C ASP A 115 0.57 -6.96 -8.09
N THR A 116 1.85 -6.87 -7.82
CA THR A 116 2.39 -6.09 -6.71
C THR A 116 2.04 -4.61 -6.82
N GLU A 117 1.94 -4.07 -8.05
CA GLU A 117 1.58 -2.67 -8.26
C GLU A 117 0.15 -2.39 -7.76
N LYS A 118 -0.81 -3.28 -8.01
CA LYS A 118 -2.20 -3.11 -7.56
C LYS A 118 -2.30 -3.07 -6.03
N PHE A 119 -1.51 -3.88 -5.34
CA PHE A 119 -1.41 -3.79 -3.89
C PHE A 119 -0.91 -2.41 -3.46
N TYR A 120 0.16 -1.91 -4.05
CA TYR A 120 0.69 -0.59 -3.69
C TYR A 120 -0.26 0.55 -4.04
N ARG A 121 -1.12 0.41 -5.04
CA ARG A 121 -2.20 1.35 -5.32
C ARG A 121 -3.24 1.40 -4.20
N LEU A 122 -3.53 0.26 -3.55
CA LEU A 122 -4.38 0.25 -2.36
C LEU A 122 -3.71 1.02 -1.21
N ILE A 123 -2.43 0.79 -0.96
CA ILE A 123 -1.67 1.54 0.06
C ILE A 123 -1.64 3.03 -0.26
N HIS A 124 -1.38 3.39 -1.51
CA HIS A 124 -1.40 4.80 -1.96
C HIS A 124 -2.74 5.48 -1.67
N ASN A 125 -3.84 4.76 -1.87
CA ASN A 125 -5.18 5.25 -1.60
C ASN A 125 -5.55 5.22 -0.11
N ALA A 126 -5.03 4.27 0.65
CA ALA A 126 -5.25 4.19 2.10
C ALA A 126 -4.55 5.33 2.83
N ILE A 127 -3.35 5.70 2.38
CA ILE A 127 -2.55 6.77 2.95
C ILE A 127 -2.53 7.93 1.93
N PRO A 128 -3.56 8.79 1.90
CA PRO A 128 -3.64 9.88 0.94
C PRO A 128 -2.56 10.93 1.22
N LYS A 129 -2.34 11.85 0.30
CA LYS A 129 -1.28 12.85 0.40
C LYS A 129 -1.38 13.76 1.60
N GLU A 130 -2.60 14.13 1.93
CA GLU A 130 -2.91 14.95 3.09
C GLU A 130 -2.51 14.30 4.42
N ALA A 131 -2.34 12.97 4.41
CA ALA A 131 -1.83 12.20 5.55
C ALA A 131 -0.30 12.12 5.59
N ARG A 132 0.41 12.61 4.56
CA ARG A 132 1.87 12.49 4.42
C ARG A 132 2.54 13.82 4.67
N THR A 133 3.49 13.84 5.59
CA THR A 133 4.40 14.97 5.82
C THR A 133 5.82 14.53 5.48
N TYR A 134 6.57 15.39 4.79
CA TYR A 134 7.92 15.09 4.33
C TYR A 134 8.92 15.92 5.12
N GLU A 135 9.86 15.25 5.76
CA GLU A 135 10.97 15.88 6.48
C GLU A 135 12.28 15.58 5.77
N ASP A 136 13.12 16.59 5.62
CA ASP A 136 14.43 16.44 5.02
C ASP A 136 15.36 15.71 5.97
N ILE A 137 16.01 14.63 5.48
CA ILE A 137 17.09 13.95 6.20
C ILE A 137 18.35 14.74 5.94
N ILE A 138 18.84 15.44 6.97
CA ILE A 138 20.00 16.31 6.90
C ILE A 138 21.22 15.54 7.44
N GLN A 139 22.30 15.54 6.68
CA GLN A 139 23.58 14.98 7.14
C GLN A 139 24.70 16.00 6.98
N PRO A 140 25.72 15.97 7.84
CA PRO A 140 26.90 16.82 7.68
C PRO A 140 27.65 16.46 6.40
N VAL A 141 28.18 17.46 5.73
CA VAL A 141 29.10 17.25 4.60
C VAL A 141 30.47 16.90 5.17
N MET A 142 31.01 15.76 4.76
CA MET A 142 32.33 15.30 5.19
C MET A 142 33.41 15.87 4.25
N GLY A 143 34.52 16.31 4.82
CA GLY A 143 35.73 16.68 4.08
C GLY A 143 36.49 15.45 3.60
N GLU A 144 37.50 15.64 2.74
CA GLU A 144 38.36 14.57 2.22
C GLU A 144 39.17 13.86 3.34
N ASP A 145 39.35 14.53 4.45
CA ASP A 145 40.04 14.05 5.67
C ASP A 145 39.09 13.28 6.62
N GLY A 146 37.80 13.14 6.25
CA GLY A 146 36.81 12.47 7.08
C GLY A 146 36.28 13.32 8.24
N THR A 147 36.59 14.63 8.29
CA THR A 147 36.04 15.56 9.28
C THR A 147 34.80 16.28 8.74
N GLU A 148 33.94 16.79 9.62
CA GLU A 148 32.79 17.58 9.24
C GLU A 148 33.23 18.93 8.65
N LYS A 149 32.77 19.24 7.44
CA LYS A 149 33.01 20.53 6.81
C LYS A 149 32.34 21.66 7.60
N LYS A 150 33.10 22.73 7.85
CA LYS A 150 32.59 23.95 8.48
C LYS A 150 32.62 25.10 7.48
N ASP A 151 31.65 26.01 7.57
CA ASP A 151 31.65 27.25 6.81
C ASP A 151 32.60 28.28 7.43
N GLU A 152 32.65 29.46 6.82
CA GLU A 152 33.52 30.56 7.27
C GLU A 152 33.16 31.07 8.68
N GLU A 153 31.93 30.81 9.15
CA GLU A 153 31.46 31.15 10.50
C GLU A 153 31.66 30.02 11.51
N GLY A 154 32.23 28.89 11.09
CA GLY A 154 32.50 27.72 11.94
C GLY A 154 31.29 26.80 12.15
N LYS A 155 30.18 27.01 11.43
CA LYS A 155 29.00 26.11 11.43
C LYS A 155 29.23 24.89 10.55
N ILE A 156 28.71 23.76 10.98
CA ILE A 156 28.76 22.51 10.19
C ILE A 156 27.90 22.69 8.93
N VAL A 157 28.52 22.49 7.77
CA VAL A 157 27.82 22.48 6.50
C VAL A 157 27.02 21.20 6.38
N THR A 158 25.74 21.30 6.15
CA THR A 158 24.83 20.16 6.03
C THR A 158 24.28 20.03 4.61
N GLN A 159 23.92 18.82 4.21
CA GLN A 159 23.26 18.55 2.95
C GLN A 159 22.01 17.68 3.15
N VAL A 160 21.00 17.88 2.32
CA VAL A 160 19.83 17.01 2.31
C VAL A 160 20.15 15.75 1.51
N VAL A 161 20.16 14.60 2.19
CA VAL A 161 20.48 13.29 1.58
C VAL A 161 19.23 12.47 1.24
N GLY A 162 18.06 12.89 1.70
CA GLY A 162 16.81 12.22 1.44
C GLY A 162 15.63 12.89 2.11
N LYS A 163 14.47 12.24 2.02
CA LYS A 163 13.25 12.67 2.71
C LYS A 163 12.68 11.51 3.51
N ASN A 164 12.33 11.77 4.75
CA ASN A 164 11.54 10.89 5.59
C ASN A 164 10.05 11.18 5.36
N ILE A 165 9.20 10.15 5.48
CA ILE A 165 7.76 10.30 5.36
C ILE A 165 7.16 10.00 6.72
N ILE A 166 6.46 10.98 7.27
CA ILE A 166 5.67 10.85 8.48
C ILE A 166 4.21 10.74 8.07
N VAL A 167 3.52 9.73 8.61
CA VAL A 167 2.11 9.49 8.32
C VAL A 167 1.26 9.91 9.52
N ASP A 168 0.31 10.80 9.24
CA ASP A 168 -0.73 11.19 10.19
C ASP A 168 -1.86 10.17 10.13
N SER A 169 -1.94 9.30 11.14
CA SER A 169 -2.91 8.21 11.19
C SER A 169 -4.37 8.68 11.26
N GLU A 170 -4.62 9.91 11.71
CA GLU A 170 -5.98 10.45 11.75
C GLU A 170 -6.52 10.80 10.36
N LYS A 171 -5.64 10.93 9.38
CA LYS A 171 -5.99 11.24 7.99
C LYS A 171 -5.90 10.04 7.06
N GLU A 172 -5.51 8.88 7.57
CA GLU A 172 -5.58 7.62 6.82
C GLU A 172 -7.04 7.24 6.55
N ARG A 173 -7.27 6.56 5.45
CA ARG A 173 -8.60 5.99 5.16
C ARG A 173 -8.72 4.65 5.83
N GLU A 174 -9.74 4.50 6.67
CA GLU A 174 -9.99 3.26 7.42
C GLU A 174 -10.28 2.05 6.51
N ILE A 175 -10.95 2.28 5.37
CA ILE A 175 -11.35 1.23 4.43
C ILE A 175 -11.06 1.67 3.01
N VAL A 176 -10.31 0.83 2.29
CA VAL A 176 -10.06 0.99 0.86
C VAL A 176 -10.33 -0.33 0.16
N ALA A 177 -11.08 -0.29 -0.92
CA ALA A 177 -11.35 -1.46 -1.75
C ALA A 177 -10.78 -1.30 -3.16
N GLY A 178 -10.22 -2.39 -3.68
CA GLY A 178 -9.92 -2.54 -5.10
C GLY A 178 -11.15 -3.05 -5.85
N TRP A 179 -11.25 -2.72 -7.11
CA TRP A 179 -12.21 -3.32 -8.03
C TRP A 179 -11.49 -4.26 -9.00
N TYR A 180 -12.20 -5.25 -9.49
CA TYR A 180 -11.63 -6.28 -10.38
C TYR A 180 -12.54 -6.50 -11.59
N CYS A 181 -11.94 -6.96 -12.70
CA CYS A 181 -12.67 -7.43 -13.86
C CYS A 181 -13.05 -8.90 -13.69
N THR A 182 -14.17 -9.29 -14.22
CA THR A 182 -14.55 -10.70 -14.37
C THR A 182 -13.62 -11.41 -15.37
N GLU A 183 -13.70 -12.71 -15.48
CA GLU A 183 -12.80 -13.55 -16.29
C GLU A 183 -12.73 -13.13 -17.76
N ASP A 184 -13.83 -12.58 -18.30
CA ASP A 184 -13.89 -12.07 -19.68
C ASP A 184 -13.12 -10.76 -19.89
N GLY A 185 -12.63 -10.12 -18.80
CA GLY A 185 -11.92 -8.85 -18.83
C GLY A 185 -12.74 -7.65 -19.28
N ARG A 186 -14.04 -7.80 -19.48
CA ARG A 186 -14.94 -6.77 -20.01
C ARG A 186 -15.89 -6.21 -18.97
N THR A 187 -16.23 -7.04 -17.99
CA THR A 187 -17.19 -6.67 -16.94
C THR A 187 -16.42 -6.39 -15.65
N THR A 188 -16.76 -5.30 -14.98
CA THR A 188 -16.23 -4.99 -13.65
C THR A 188 -17.33 -5.16 -12.62
N SER A 189 -17.01 -5.81 -11.51
CA SER A 189 -17.93 -5.85 -10.37
C SER A 189 -17.77 -4.53 -9.60
N ILE A 190 -18.71 -3.61 -9.81
CA ILE A 190 -18.74 -2.30 -9.16
C ILE A 190 -20.07 -2.11 -8.47
N ALA A 191 -20.04 -1.66 -7.24
CA ALA A 191 -21.19 -1.13 -6.56
C ALA A 191 -21.30 0.38 -6.86
N HIS A 192 -22.44 0.80 -7.42
CA HIS A 192 -22.73 2.21 -7.61
C HIS A 192 -23.71 2.68 -6.53
N TRP A 193 -23.36 3.78 -5.87
CA TRP A 193 -24.32 4.54 -5.09
C TRP A 193 -25.14 5.36 -6.08
N LEU A 194 -26.41 5.05 -6.17
CA LEU A 194 -27.42 5.90 -6.78
C LEU A 194 -28.10 6.66 -5.64
N GLU A 195 -28.59 7.86 -5.92
CA GLU A 195 -29.14 8.82 -4.95
C GLU A 195 -29.92 8.20 -3.77
N GLU A 196 -29.80 8.78 -2.58
CA GLU A 196 -30.50 8.38 -1.34
C GLU A 196 -30.15 6.99 -0.77
N GLY A 197 -28.95 6.50 -0.95
CA GLY A 197 -28.49 5.25 -0.37
C GLY A 197 -28.97 3.99 -1.10
N ASP A 198 -29.55 4.11 -2.28
CA ASP A 198 -29.83 2.97 -3.15
C ASP A 198 -28.52 2.32 -3.62
N PHE A 199 -28.37 1.06 -3.29
CA PHE A 199 -27.26 0.22 -3.68
C PHE A 199 -27.69 -0.68 -4.84
N ARG A 200 -27.05 -0.55 -6.00
CA ARG A 200 -27.26 -1.46 -7.13
C ARG A 200 -25.96 -2.12 -7.52
N ASN A 201 -25.99 -3.42 -7.66
CA ASN A 201 -24.92 -4.22 -8.23
C ASN A 201 -25.16 -4.30 -9.74
N ASN A 202 -24.25 -3.72 -10.53
CA ASN A 202 -24.23 -3.89 -11.97
C ASN A 202 -23.28 -5.03 -12.30
N GLY A 203 -23.76 -6.25 -12.12
CA GLY A 203 -23.11 -7.47 -12.57
C GLY A 203 -23.42 -7.77 -14.02
#